data_e90357d2a178ba25639509651536e935
#
_entry.id   e90357d2a178ba25639509651536e935
#
_cell.length_a   1.000
_cell.length_b   1.000
_cell.length_c   1.000
_cell.angle_alpha   90.00
_cell.angle_beta   90.00
_cell.angle_gamma   90.00
#
_symmetry.space_group_name_H-M   'P 1'
#
loop_
_entity.id
_entity.type
_entity.pdbx_description
1 polymer ?
#
loop_
_entity_poly.entity_id
_entity_poly.type
_entity_poly.pdbx_seq_one_letter_code
_entity_poly.pdbx_strand_id
1 'polypeptide(L)'
;MSPSKVFIFIACIMAGLAGLSMVLPGRVVYHEYELRWPTLAEVLGIPNTSQQECEEIEEEIEASLPEPQDTILPEPTKVIEEPRIEVPRVAVDSTVDSRVFLKSFYASLDQADTKKVRVLHYGDSQIEEDRMTQQIREALQSRYGGSGAGLLPLAQTIPSRTVRQRLVMNGKQIQPAQGPQRYMVYGPKRTQREDGLYGVMGQVAVMNDSLVSGSEEVIAICTPQDNNARYNTWRIFADSSVHYRTSGDSVYLSGKGSVYALSQESKTGVIVDNIPMRGCLGTVFTKIDRQQLSSFYREQNVTLIIMQFGGNAIPFNRNPSTISSIVKGLREQVRYLQSCAPEASILFIGPSDMLTQENGEWITYPMIPYMDRLLRKMAMEENIAYFSLFNYMGGAGSMARWKENGLAGSDGIHFMRSGARKAGNAVVQWILEGEEMER
;
A
#
# COMPACT_ATOMS: atom_id res chain seq x y z
N MET A 1 16.51 43.91 10.92
CA MET A 1 16.19 44.26 9.50
C MET A 1 14.72 44.66 9.46
N SER A 2 14.36 45.64 8.63
CA SER A 2 12.93 45.94 8.44
C SER A 2 12.23 44.79 7.70
N PRO A 3 10.92 44.55 7.95
CA PRO A 3 10.15 43.52 7.27
C PRO A 3 10.28 43.53 5.76
N SER A 4 10.33 44.74 5.17
CA SER A 4 10.52 44.98 3.73
C SER A 4 11.85 44.44 3.20
N LYS A 5 12.94 44.57 3.96
CA LYS A 5 14.26 44.06 3.57
C LYS A 5 14.32 42.53 3.63
N VAL A 6 13.62 41.94 4.58
CA VAL A 6 13.47 40.46 4.67
C VAL A 6 12.66 39.95 3.49
N PHE A 7 11.55 40.60 3.15
CA PHE A 7 10.72 40.25 2.01
C PHE A 7 11.49 40.33 0.68
N ILE A 8 12.22 41.42 0.45
CA ILE A 8 13.04 41.61 -0.76
C ILE A 8 14.13 40.50 -0.82
N PHE A 9 14.78 40.19 0.27
CA PHE A 9 15.80 39.15 0.33
C PHE A 9 15.23 37.79 -0.01
N ILE A 10 14.08 37.41 0.54
CA ILE A 10 13.40 36.15 0.22
C ILE A 10 12.96 36.11 -1.25
N ALA A 11 12.40 37.23 -1.77
CA ALA A 11 12.01 37.31 -3.17
C ALA A 11 13.20 37.19 -4.13
N CYS A 12 14.37 37.76 -3.80
CA CYS A 12 15.59 37.60 -4.58
C CYS A 12 16.10 36.12 -4.56
N ILE A 13 16.03 35.47 -3.41
CA ILE A 13 16.39 34.01 -3.32
C ILE A 13 15.44 33.20 -4.18
N MET A 14 14.14 33.42 -4.06
CA MET A 14 13.14 32.69 -4.86
C MET A 14 13.32 32.90 -6.37
N ALA A 15 13.57 34.15 -6.78
CA ALA A 15 13.86 34.46 -8.17
C ALA A 15 15.17 33.82 -8.67
N GLY A 16 16.20 33.77 -7.83
CA GLY A 16 17.46 33.10 -8.11
C GLY A 16 17.28 31.58 -8.25
N LEU A 17 16.52 30.96 -7.37
CA LEU A 17 16.21 29.54 -7.42
C LEU A 17 15.37 29.18 -8.67
N ALA A 18 14.38 30.02 -9.01
CA ALA A 18 13.59 29.84 -10.22
C ALA A 18 14.44 30.00 -11.49
N GLY A 19 15.37 30.96 -11.51
CA GLY A 19 16.33 31.11 -12.62
C GLY A 19 17.27 29.93 -12.77
N LEU A 20 17.76 29.38 -11.66
CA LEU A 20 18.60 28.17 -11.65
C LEU A 20 17.82 26.94 -12.14
N SER A 21 16.54 26.78 -11.77
CA SER A 21 15.72 25.65 -12.24
C SER A 21 15.34 25.72 -13.73
N MET A 22 15.53 26.87 -14.39
CA MET A 22 15.40 26.99 -15.85
C MET A 22 16.66 26.58 -16.63
N VAL A 23 17.81 26.62 -15.98
CA VAL A 23 19.13 26.44 -16.66
C VAL A 23 19.77 25.10 -16.28
N LEU A 24 19.56 24.63 -15.06
CA LEU A 24 20.13 23.38 -14.61
C LEU A 24 19.25 22.19 -15.02
N PRO A 25 19.85 21.08 -15.48
CA PRO A 25 19.12 19.85 -15.64
C PRO A 25 18.54 19.41 -14.28
N GLY A 26 17.33 18.87 -14.24
CA GLY A 26 16.62 18.48 -13.01
C GLY A 26 17.38 17.49 -12.11
N ARG A 27 18.55 17.03 -12.59
CA ARG A 27 19.43 16.10 -11.90
C ARG A 27 20.88 16.45 -12.20
N VAL A 28 21.66 16.70 -11.16
CA VAL A 28 23.12 16.93 -11.26
C VAL A 28 23.84 15.90 -10.41
N VAL A 29 24.71 15.11 -11.04
CA VAL A 29 25.55 14.12 -10.36
C VAL A 29 26.96 14.70 -10.24
N TYR A 30 27.47 14.80 -9.02
CA TYR A 30 28.83 15.23 -8.75
C TYR A 30 29.50 14.20 -7.80
N HIS A 31 30.46 13.44 -8.34
CA HIS A 31 31.08 12.28 -7.67
C HIS A 31 30.03 11.26 -7.19
N GLU A 32 29.95 11.04 -5.88
CA GLU A 32 29.00 10.11 -5.25
C GLU A 32 27.69 10.79 -4.79
N TYR A 33 27.56 12.10 -5.04
CA TYR A 33 26.42 12.87 -4.61
C TYR A 33 25.50 13.19 -5.79
N GLU A 34 24.25 12.83 -5.66
CA GLU A 34 23.18 13.20 -6.58
C GLU A 34 22.38 14.36 -5.98
N LEU A 35 22.46 15.52 -6.62
CA LEU A 35 21.62 16.68 -6.31
C LEU A 35 20.43 16.68 -7.28
N ARG A 36 19.25 16.42 -6.75
CA ARG A 36 17.99 16.61 -7.47
C ARG A 36 17.51 18.04 -7.29
N TRP A 37 17.34 18.73 -8.40
CA TRP A 37 16.87 20.11 -8.44
C TRP A 37 15.40 20.11 -8.87
N PRO A 38 14.49 20.74 -8.10
CA PRO A 38 13.08 20.78 -8.49
C PRO A 38 12.92 21.59 -9.79
N THR A 39 12.13 21.07 -10.71
CA THR A 39 11.77 21.79 -11.94
C THR A 39 10.82 22.95 -11.63
N LEU A 40 10.72 23.93 -12.53
CA LEU A 40 9.84 25.07 -12.37
C LEU A 40 8.36 24.63 -12.22
N ALA A 41 7.96 23.58 -12.92
CA ALA A 41 6.63 22.99 -12.83
C ALA A 41 6.37 22.41 -11.42
N GLU A 42 7.33 21.68 -10.86
CA GLU A 42 7.24 21.16 -9.49
C GLU A 42 7.17 22.29 -8.45
N VAL A 43 7.93 23.36 -8.63
CA VAL A 43 7.92 24.53 -7.74
C VAL A 43 6.60 25.30 -7.80
N LEU A 44 6.00 25.39 -8.99
CA LEU A 44 4.72 26.08 -9.22
C LEU A 44 3.50 25.19 -8.96
N GLY A 45 3.71 23.91 -8.62
CA GLY A 45 2.62 22.96 -8.40
C GLY A 45 1.80 22.70 -9.68
N ILE A 46 2.41 22.90 -10.84
CA ILE A 46 1.77 22.59 -12.13
C ILE A 46 1.86 21.09 -12.34
N PRO A 47 0.72 20.39 -12.53
CA PRO A 47 0.75 18.96 -12.81
C PRO A 47 1.63 18.70 -14.01
N ASN A 48 2.53 17.74 -13.89
CA ASN A 48 3.40 17.37 -15.00
C ASN A 48 2.55 16.59 -16.03
N THR A 49 2.06 17.30 -17.04
CA THR A 49 1.21 16.75 -18.12
C THR A 49 1.86 15.51 -18.76
N SER A 50 3.20 15.46 -18.79
CA SER A 50 3.93 14.31 -19.30
C SER A 50 3.79 13.06 -18.42
N GLN A 51 3.56 13.18 -17.13
CA GLN A 51 3.31 12.02 -16.26
C GLN A 51 1.90 11.47 -16.45
N GLN A 52 0.90 12.33 -16.59
CA GLN A 52 -0.47 11.89 -16.91
C GLN A 52 -0.58 11.30 -18.33
N GLU A 53 0.07 11.94 -19.32
CA GLU A 53 0.14 11.39 -20.68
C GLU A 53 0.92 10.07 -20.74
N CYS A 54 1.98 9.90 -19.94
CA CYS A 54 2.69 8.61 -19.82
C CYS A 54 1.84 7.55 -19.13
N GLU A 55 1.11 7.89 -18.08
CA GLU A 55 0.21 6.96 -17.39
C GLU A 55 -0.98 6.56 -18.30
N GLU A 56 -1.56 7.50 -19.06
CA GLU A 56 -2.62 7.21 -20.04
C GLU A 56 -2.10 6.37 -21.22
N ILE A 57 -0.88 6.64 -21.72
CA ILE A 57 -0.22 5.84 -22.77
C ILE A 57 0.17 4.46 -22.23
N GLU A 58 0.65 4.36 -21.00
CA GLU A 58 0.94 3.07 -20.35
C GLU A 58 -0.34 2.25 -20.16
N GLU A 59 -1.45 2.86 -19.75
CA GLU A 59 -2.76 2.20 -19.65
C GLU A 59 -3.29 1.74 -21.02
N GLU A 60 -3.10 2.54 -22.07
CA GLU A 60 -3.54 2.21 -23.44
C GLU A 60 -2.69 1.09 -24.06
N ILE A 61 -1.38 1.11 -23.82
CA ILE A 61 -0.47 0.03 -24.23
C ILE A 61 -0.79 -1.25 -23.46
N GLU A 62 -1.02 -1.18 -22.16
CA GLU A 62 -1.34 -2.34 -21.33
C GLU A 62 -2.70 -2.95 -21.67
N ALA A 63 -3.69 -2.12 -22.01
CA ALA A 63 -5.01 -2.58 -22.47
C ALA A 63 -4.95 -3.26 -23.84
N SER A 64 -3.93 -2.96 -24.65
CA SER A 64 -3.73 -3.54 -25.99
C SER A 64 -2.88 -4.82 -25.98
N LEU A 65 -2.22 -5.14 -24.86
CA LEU A 65 -1.43 -6.37 -24.75
C LEU A 65 -2.36 -7.58 -24.55
N PRO A 66 -2.11 -8.71 -25.24
CA PRO A 66 -2.85 -9.95 -24.99
C PRO A 66 -2.63 -10.40 -23.54
N GLU A 67 -3.66 -10.97 -22.92
CA GLU A 67 -3.52 -11.54 -21.58
C GLU A 67 -2.31 -12.49 -21.50
N PRO A 68 -1.42 -12.33 -20.49
CA PRO A 68 -0.28 -13.23 -20.37
C PRO A 68 -0.81 -14.65 -20.17
N GLN A 69 -0.56 -15.52 -21.14
CA GLN A 69 -0.74 -16.95 -20.96
C GLN A 69 0.25 -17.39 -19.86
N ASP A 70 -0.12 -18.38 -19.05
CA ASP A 70 0.75 -19.03 -18.07
C ASP A 70 1.92 -19.78 -18.75
N THR A 71 2.77 -19.01 -19.40
CA THR A 71 3.97 -19.53 -20.03
C THR A 71 5.04 -19.63 -18.94
N ILE A 72 5.52 -20.84 -18.70
CA ILE A 72 6.72 -21.08 -17.91
C ILE A 72 7.81 -20.15 -18.47
N LEU A 73 8.26 -19.19 -17.64
CA LEU A 73 9.30 -18.24 -18.05
C LEU A 73 10.55 -19.03 -18.50
N PRO A 74 11.13 -18.75 -19.66
CA PRO A 74 12.33 -19.46 -20.11
C PRO A 74 13.45 -19.30 -19.07
N GLU A 75 14.21 -20.37 -18.87
CA GLU A 75 15.40 -20.31 -18.01
C GLU A 75 16.35 -19.21 -18.45
N PRO A 76 16.97 -18.47 -17.52
CA PRO A 76 17.80 -17.33 -17.84
C PRO A 76 19.03 -17.76 -18.65
N THR A 77 19.23 -17.12 -19.78
CA THR A 77 20.38 -17.37 -20.69
C THR A 77 21.72 -16.82 -20.11
N LYS A 78 21.69 -16.07 -19.03
CA LYS A 78 22.84 -15.62 -18.26
C LYS A 78 22.54 -15.75 -16.77
N VAL A 79 23.34 -16.53 -16.08
CA VAL A 79 23.38 -16.53 -14.60
C VAL A 79 23.95 -15.16 -14.20
N ILE A 80 23.09 -14.26 -13.72
CA ILE A 80 23.53 -13.03 -13.06
C ILE A 80 24.12 -13.50 -11.72
N GLU A 81 25.45 -13.42 -11.56
CA GLU A 81 26.08 -13.73 -10.28
C GLU A 81 25.43 -12.87 -9.18
N GLU A 82 25.04 -13.50 -8.07
CA GLU A 82 24.56 -12.76 -6.90
C GLU A 82 25.62 -11.76 -6.46
N PRO A 83 25.25 -10.51 -6.11
CA PRO A 83 26.20 -9.51 -5.67
C PRO A 83 27.02 -10.03 -4.48
N ARG A 84 28.34 -9.95 -4.56
CA ARG A 84 29.30 -10.47 -3.56
C ARG A 84 29.33 -9.62 -2.28
N ILE A 85 28.20 -9.35 -1.66
CA ILE A 85 28.21 -8.84 -0.28
C ILE A 85 28.21 -10.05 0.63
N GLU A 86 29.24 -10.18 1.47
CA GLU A 86 29.24 -11.20 2.52
C GLU A 86 28.08 -10.93 3.49
N VAL A 87 27.04 -11.69 3.37
CA VAL A 87 25.90 -11.64 4.27
C VAL A 87 25.94 -12.82 5.25
N PRO A 88 25.61 -12.63 6.52
CA PRO A 88 25.54 -13.70 7.49
C PRO A 88 24.61 -14.82 7.03
N ARG A 89 25.01 -16.08 7.23
CA ARG A 89 24.13 -17.21 6.95
C ARG A 89 22.93 -17.16 7.89
N VAL A 90 21.73 -17.17 7.32
CA VAL A 90 20.47 -17.24 8.06
C VAL A 90 19.94 -18.66 7.91
N ALA A 91 19.97 -19.42 9.00
CA ALA A 91 19.30 -20.72 9.03
C ALA A 91 17.78 -20.50 9.14
N VAL A 92 17.05 -21.04 8.21
CA VAL A 92 15.58 -21.05 8.21
C VAL A 92 15.15 -22.51 8.15
N ASP A 93 14.29 -22.92 9.06
CA ASP A 93 13.66 -24.23 8.96
C ASP A 93 12.71 -24.22 7.76
N SER A 94 13.09 -24.95 6.72
CA SER A 94 12.32 -25.06 5.49
C SER A 94 11.32 -26.24 5.51
N THR A 95 11.29 -27.01 6.59
CA THR A 95 10.44 -28.20 6.70
C THR A 95 9.00 -27.86 7.07
N VAL A 96 8.76 -26.71 7.71
CA VAL A 96 7.43 -26.26 8.13
C VAL A 96 6.82 -25.35 7.06
N ASP A 97 5.65 -25.72 6.59
CA ASP A 97 4.83 -24.85 5.74
C ASP A 97 4.15 -23.79 6.62
N SER A 98 4.52 -22.54 6.43
CA SER A 98 3.99 -21.44 7.26
C SER A 98 2.48 -21.19 7.09
N ARG A 99 1.82 -21.82 6.12
CA ARG A 99 0.36 -21.74 5.93
C ARG A 99 -0.42 -22.33 7.12
N VAL A 100 0.19 -23.22 7.89
CA VAL A 100 -0.40 -23.76 9.13
C VAL A 100 -0.77 -22.66 10.14
N PHE A 101 -0.11 -21.49 10.07
CA PHE A 101 -0.42 -20.33 10.92
C PHE A 101 -1.65 -19.53 10.45
N LEU A 102 -2.26 -19.90 9.32
CA LEU A 102 -3.52 -19.31 8.84
C LEU A 102 -4.76 -20.09 9.31
N LYS A 103 -4.62 -21.10 10.15
CA LYS A 103 -5.70 -21.99 10.58
C LYS A 103 -6.92 -21.23 11.15
N SER A 104 -6.73 -20.21 11.99
CA SER A 104 -7.82 -19.38 12.51
C SER A 104 -8.57 -18.63 11.41
N PHE A 105 -7.84 -18.15 10.40
CA PHE A 105 -8.43 -17.51 9.23
C PHE A 105 -9.26 -18.51 8.41
N TYR A 106 -8.73 -19.71 8.13
CA TYR A 106 -9.46 -20.75 7.40
C TYR A 106 -10.76 -21.15 8.12
N ALA A 107 -10.71 -21.34 9.43
CA ALA A 107 -11.91 -21.60 10.24
C ALA A 107 -12.94 -20.46 10.19
N SER A 108 -12.51 -19.22 9.98
CA SER A 108 -13.42 -18.09 9.82
C SER A 108 -14.08 -18.04 8.44
N LEU A 109 -13.42 -18.53 7.40
CA LEU A 109 -13.99 -18.61 6.05
C LEU A 109 -15.19 -19.56 5.99
N ASP A 110 -15.20 -20.64 6.78
CA ASP A 110 -16.34 -21.56 6.90
C ASP A 110 -17.61 -20.91 7.44
N GLN A 111 -17.50 -19.74 8.07
CA GLN A 111 -18.60 -18.97 8.63
C GLN A 111 -18.99 -17.74 7.78
N ALA A 112 -18.40 -17.58 6.60
CA ALA A 112 -18.55 -16.39 5.78
C ALA A 112 -19.99 -16.19 5.24
N ASP A 113 -20.78 -17.26 5.13
CA ASP A 113 -22.19 -17.21 4.71
C ASP A 113 -23.08 -16.47 5.74
N THR A 114 -22.73 -16.56 7.04
CA THR A 114 -23.50 -16.00 8.14
C THR A 114 -22.84 -14.81 8.82
N LYS A 115 -21.53 -14.67 8.68
CA LYS A 115 -20.75 -13.62 9.32
C LYS A 115 -19.87 -12.87 8.31
N LYS A 116 -19.47 -11.68 8.70
CA LYS A 116 -18.41 -10.95 8.00
C LYS A 116 -17.03 -11.53 8.35
N VAL A 117 -16.21 -11.80 7.36
CA VAL A 117 -14.80 -12.17 7.48
C VAL A 117 -13.98 -11.02 6.91
N ARG A 118 -13.23 -10.32 7.75
CA ARG A 118 -12.50 -9.15 7.31
C ARG A 118 -11.01 -9.40 7.22
N VAL A 119 -10.45 -9.06 6.08
CA VAL A 119 -9.02 -9.11 5.77
C VAL A 119 -8.51 -7.68 5.63
N LEU A 120 -7.48 -7.32 6.36
CA LEU A 120 -6.80 -6.04 6.23
C LEU A 120 -5.47 -6.24 5.51
N HIS A 121 -5.29 -5.63 4.34
CA HIS A 121 -4.03 -5.67 3.61
C HIS A 121 -3.30 -4.34 3.79
N TYR A 122 -2.36 -4.30 4.72
CA TYR A 122 -1.44 -3.21 4.95
C TYR A 122 -0.18 -3.38 4.10
N GLY A 123 0.22 -2.35 3.38
CA GLY A 123 1.43 -2.41 2.59
C GLY A 123 1.97 -1.04 2.20
N ASP A 124 3.04 -1.04 1.44
CA ASP A 124 3.66 0.17 0.90
C ASP A 124 3.09 0.56 -0.48
N SER A 125 3.89 1.21 -1.32
CA SER A 125 3.48 1.62 -2.68
C SER A 125 3.16 0.45 -3.61
N GLN A 126 3.59 -0.78 -3.32
CA GLN A 126 3.29 -1.95 -4.16
C GLN A 126 1.81 -2.32 -4.18
N ILE A 127 1.04 -1.93 -3.14
CA ILE A 127 -0.41 -2.19 -3.10
C ILE A 127 -1.26 -0.95 -3.40
N GLU A 128 -0.65 0.19 -3.73
CA GLU A 128 -1.40 1.39 -4.15
C GLU A 128 -2.30 1.08 -5.35
N GLU A 129 -3.28 1.95 -5.58
CA GLU A 129 -4.29 1.80 -6.63
C GLU A 129 -5.13 0.52 -6.50
N ASP A 130 -5.02 -0.18 -5.39
CA ASP A 130 -5.65 -1.49 -5.18
C ASP A 130 -5.10 -2.61 -6.09
N ARG A 131 -3.90 -2.39 -6.66
CA ARG A 131 -3.34 -3.18 -7.76
C ARG A 131 -3.11 -4.67 -7.48
N MET A 132 -2.80 -5.04 -6.22
CA MET A 132 -2.65 -6.43 -5.80
C MET A 132 -3.84 -6.91 -4.96
N THR A 133 -4.35 -6.05 -4.08
CA THR A 133 -5.43 -6.39 -3.15
C THR A 133 -6.74 -6.70 -3.87
N GLN A 134 -6.98 -6.07 -5.02
CA GLN A 134 -8.12 -6.37 -5.89
C GLN A 134 -8.20 -7.87 -6.20
N GLN A 135 -7.09 -8.51 -6.58
CA GLN A 135 -7.06 -9.93 -6.95
C GLN A 135 -7.41 -10.82 -5.75
N ILE A 136 -6.84 -10.50 -4.58
CA ILE A 136 -7.13 -11.21 -3.33
C ILE A 136 -8.62 -11.08 -2.97
N ARG A 137 -9.15 -9.87 -3.10
CA ARG A 137 -10.56 -9.56 -2.82
C ARG A 137 -11.49 -10.33 -3.74
N GLU A 138 -11.27 -10.22 -5.06
CA GLU A 138 -12.11 -10.87 -6.06
C GLU A 138 -12.14 -12.38 -5.90
N ALA A 139 -11.00 -13.02 -5.68
CA ALA A 139 -10.93 -14.47 -5.50
C ALA A 139 -11.64 -14.93 -4.21
N LEU A 140 -11.39 -14.26 -3.08
CA LEU A 140 -12.02 -14.61 -1.82
C LEU A 140 -13.53 -14.33 -1.84
N GLN A 141 -13.98 -13.20 -2.38
CA GLN A 141 -15.40 -12.87 -2.50
C GLN A 141 -16.13 -13.82 -3.47
N SER A 142 -15.48 -14.22 -4.56
CA SER A 142 -16.05 -15.20 -5.48
C SER A 142 -16.26 -16.57 -4.84
N ARG A 143 -15.36 -16.99 -3.95
CA ARG A 143 -15.41 -18.33 -3.33
C ARG A 143 -16.27 -18.38 -2.06
N TYR A 144 -16.25 -17.32 -1.24
CA TYR A 144 -16.89 -17.28 0.09
C TYR A 144 -18.00 -16.26 0.22
N GLY A 145 -18.41 -15.64 -0.88
CA GLY A 145 -19.37 -14.54 -0.85
C GLY A 145 -18.78 -13.25 -0.29
N GLY A 146 -19.59 -12.24 -0.23
CA GLY A 146 -19.17 -10.89 0.11
C GLY A 146 -19.18 -10.00 -1.12
N SER A 147 -19.09 -8.70 -0.89
CA SER A 147 -19.02 -7.70 -1.96
C SER A 147 -18.54 -6.35 -1.43
N GLY A 148 -18.11 -5.49 -2.34
CA GLY A 148 -17.64 -4.16 -2.06
C GLY A 148 -16.13 -4.05 -1.95
N ALA A 149 -15.64 -2.84 -2.14
CA ALA A 149 -14.21 -2.53 -2.11
C ALA A 149 -13.62 -2.50 -0.68
N GLY A 150 -14.47 -2.61 0.34
CA GLY A 150 -14.05 -2.43 1.72
C GLY A 150 -13.78 -0.96 2.05
N LEU A 151 -12.72 -0.71 2.78
CA LEU A 151 -12.35 0.61 3.27
C LEU A 151 -11.86 1.52 2.16
N LEU A 152 -12.41 2.73 2.17
CA LEU A 152 -12.07 3.81 1.25
C LEU A 152 -11.77 5.08 2.04
N PRO A 153 -10.78 5.88 1.64
CA PRO A 153 -10.62 7.22 2.17
C PRO A 153 -11.85 8.07 1.79
N LEU A 154 -12.12 9.15 2.52
CA LEU A 154 -13.19 10.06 2.12
C LEU A 154 -12.89 10.71 0.76
N ALA A 155 -11.63 11.04 0.51
CA ALA A 155 -11.17 11.59 -0.74
C ALA A 155 -9.94 10.83 -1.23
N GLN A 156 -9.97 10.42 -2.48
CA GLN A 156 -8.89 9.71 -3.14
C GLN A 156 -7.85 10.69 -3.63
N THR A 157 -6.60 10.52 -3.19
CA THR A 157 -5.45 11.29 -3.69
C THR A 157 -4.73 10.54 -4.82
N ILE A 158 -4.87 9.23 -4.85
CA ILE A 158 -4.34 8.34 -5.88
C ILE A 158 -5.53 7.56 -6.45
N PRO A 159 -5.68 7.47 -7.78
CA PRO A 159 -6.72 6.67 -8.39
C PRO A 159 -6.71 5.23 -7.88
N SER A 160 -7.87 4.62 -7.70
CA SER A 160 -7.99 3.19 -7.42
C SER A 160 -8.56 2.48 -8.64
N ARG A 161 -8.09 1.27 -8.89
CA ARG A 161 -8.57 0.43 -10.00
C ARG A 161 -9.96 -0.14 -9.74
N THR A 162 -10.37 -0.18 -8.49
CA THR A 162 -11.65 -0.77 -8.06
C THR A 162 -12.76 0.25 -7.92
N VAL A 163 -12.44 1.45 -7.44
CA VAL A 163 -13.44 2.50 -7.18
C VAL A 163 -12.92 3.86 -7.59
N ARG A 164 -13.70 4.59 -8.40
CA ARG A 164 -13.47 6.00 -8.69
C ARG A 164 -14.20 6.86 -7.67
N GLN A 165 -13.47 7.69 -6.94
CA GLN A 165 -14.05 8.59 -5.95
C GLN A 165 -14.06 10.03 -6.43
N ARG A 166 -15.15 10.74 -6.12
CA ARG A 166 -15.27 12.19 -6.28
C ARG A 166 -15.90 12.78 -5.03
N LEU A 167 -15.35 13.87 -4.57
CA LEU A 167 -15.91 14.64 -3.46
C LEU A 167 -16.57 15.89 -4.03
N VAL A 168 -17.81 16.15 -3.66
CA VAL A 168 -18.59 17.30 -4.15
C VAL A 168 -19.12 18.08 -2.95
N MET A 169 -18.98 19.40 -2.98
CA MET A 169 -19.57 20.32 -2.02
C MET A 169 -20.15 21.53 -2.78
N ASN A 170 -21.37 21.91 -2.46
CA ASN A 170 -22.08 23.00 -3.15
C ASN A 170 -22.09 22.86 -4.68
N GLY A 171 -22.25 21.63 -5.17
CA GLY A 171 -22.28 21.34 -6.60
C GLY A 171 -20.92 21.44 -7.32
N LYS A 172 -19.82 21.71 -6.57
CA LYS A 172 -18.46 21.78 -7.13
C LYS A 172 -17.65 20.58 -6.66
N GLN A 173 -16.89 19.99 -7.57
CA GLN A 173 -15.92 18.95 -7.22
C GLN A 173 -14.78 19.57 -6.40
N ILE A 174 -14.48 18.95 -5.26
CA ILE A 174 -13.38 19.33 -4.38
C ILE A 174 -12.22 18.40 -4.71
N GLN A 175 -11.04 18.98 -4.97
CA GLN A 175 -9.80 18.24 -5.02
C GLN A 175 -9.24 18.09 -3.61
N PRO A 176 -8.83 16.89 -3.18
CA PRO A 176 -8.14 16.74 -1.91
C PRO A 176 -6.86 17.58 -1.95
N ALA A 177 -6.61 18.32 -0.87
CA ALA A 177 -5.40 19.11 -0.77
C ALA A 177 -4.18 18.20 -0.89
N GLN A 178 -3.33 18.48 -1.88
CA GLN A 178 -2.01 17.87 -1.97
C GLN A 178 -1.16 18.39 -0.82
N GLY A 179 -0.95 17.57 0.19
CA GLY A 179 -0.14 17.87 1.34
C GLY A 179 0.74 16.69 1.72
N PRO A 180 1.68 16.84 2.67
CA PRO A 180 2.48 15.72 3.14
C PRO A 180 1.54 14.61 3.55
N GLN A 181 1.77 13.44 2.96
CA GLN A 181 0.96 12.24 3.18
C GLN A 181 1.03 11.88 4.66
N ARG A 182 -0.10 11.93 5.35
CA ARG A 182 -0.20 11.49 6.73
C ARG A 182 -0.80 10.11 6.75
N TYR A 183 -0.11 9.18 7.34
CA TYR A 183 -0.60 7.83 7.55
C TYR A 183 -1.55 7.83 8.73
N MET A 184 -2.76 7.30 8.54
CA MET A 184 -3.67 7.07 9.64
C MET A 184 -3.73 5.58 9.94
N VAL A 185 -3.57 5.24 11.20
CA VAL A 185 -3.83 3.91 11.69
C VAL A 185 -5.30 3.78 12.05
N TYR A 186 -5.90 2.69 11.63
CA TYR A 186 -7.30 2.46 11.69
C TYR A 186 -7.82 2.38 13.13
N GLY A 187 -8.66 3.31 13.48
CA GLY A 187 -9.33 3.34 14.77
C GLY A 187 -10.44 4.39 14.77
N PRO A 188 -11.49 4.20 15.58
CA PRO A 188 -12.65 5.09 15.62
C PRO A 188 -12.34 6.48 16.19
N LYS A 189 -11.14 6.70 16.72
CA LYS A 189 -10.71 7.97 17.28
C LYS A 189 -9.31 8.34 16.81
N ARG A 190 -9.12 9.63 16.62
CA ARG A 190 -7.86 10.29 16.37
C ARG A 190 -6.89 10.05 17.53
N THR A 191 -5.77 9.40 17.30
CA THR A 191 -4.67 9.42 18.24
C THR A 191 -3.76 10.58 17.85
N GLN A 192 -3.81 11.66 18.64
CA GLN A 192 -2.94 12.82 18.44
C GLN A 192 -1.66 12.62 19.26
N ARG A 193 -0.51 12.72 18.60
CA ARG A 193 0.80 12.78 19.23
C ARG A 193 1.49 14.08 18.81
N GLU A 194 2.56 14.47 19.50
CA GLU A 194 3.33 15.70 19.23
C GLU A 194 3.88 15.79 17.80
N ASP A 195 4.11 14.63 17.15
CA ASP A 195 4.64 14.48 15.79
C ASP A 195 3.56 14.29 14.70
N GLY A 196 2.27 14.36 15.05
CA GLY A 196 1.16 14.32 14.10
C GLY A 196 0.10 13.26 14.36
N LEU A 197 -0.79 13.11 13.40
CA LEU A 197 -1.89 12.13 13.42
C LEU A 197 -1.44 10.83 12.80
N TYR A 198 -1.58 9.75 13.55
CA TYR A 198 -1.38 8.40 13.06
C TYR A 198 -2.72 7.68 12.98
N GLY A 199 -3.10 7.29 11.79
CA GLY A 199 -4.21 6.39 11.62
C GLY A 199 -3.78 5.24 10.70
N VAL A 200 -4.38 4.08 10.67
CA VAL A 200 -4.01 2.97 9.79
C VAL A 200 -5.00 2.82 8.66
N MET A 201 -5.21 3.88 7.98
CA MET A 201 -5.88 3.79 6.71
C MET A 201 -5.06 4.57 5.75
N GLY A 202 -4.27 3.97 4.92
CA GLY A 202 -3.58 4.65 3.84
C GLY A 202 -3.74 6.16 3.83
N GLN A 203 -3.29 6.85 2.90
CA GLN A 203 -3.37 8.32 2.82
C GLN A 203 -4.80 8.82 3.10
N VAL A 204 -5.07 9.20 4.32
CA VAL A 204 -6.24 10.02 4.56
C VAL A 204 -5.79 11.45 4.30
N ALA A 205 -6.39 12.08 3.32
CA ALA A 205 -6.49 13.51 3.36
C ALA A 205 -7.06 13.85 4.73
N VAL A 206 -6.23 14.42 5.62
CA VAL A 206 -6.75 15.00 6.86
C VAL A 206 -7.66 16.11 6.36
N MET A 207 -8.95 15.80 6.31
CA MET A 207 -9.92 16.83 6.06
C MET A 207 -9.82 17.74 7.25
N ASN A 208 -9.35 18.96 7.00
CA ASN A 208 -9.49 20.04 7.96
C ASN A 208 -10.94 20.01 8.44
N ASP A 209 -11.16 20.29 9.71
CA ASP A 209 -12.49 20.46 10.32
C ASP A 209 -13.46 21.34 9.50
N SER A 210 -12.95 22.02 8.48
CA SER A 210 -13.65 22.89 7.56
C SER A 210 -14.44 22.18 6.45
N LEU A 211 -14.24 20.89 6.18
CA LEU A 211 -14.96 20.23 5.08
C LEU A 211 -16.34 19.69 5.47
N VAL A 212 -16.59 19.49 6.76
CA VAL A 212 -17.93 19.16 7.27
C VAL A 212 -18.32 20.19 8.36
N SER A 213 -18.07 21.47 8.13
CA SER A 213 -18.42 22.53 9.06
C SER A 213 -19.58 23.33 8.53
N GLY A 214 -20.70 23.27 9.22
CA GLY A 214 -21.85 24.13 8.94
C GLY A 214 -23.03 23.44 8.29
N SER A 215 -23.87 24.21 7.62
CA SER A 215 -25.10 23.76 6.94
C SER A 215 -24.87 23.12 5.57
N GLU A 216 -23.61 22.97 5.16
CA GLU A 216 -23.25 22.49 3.84
C GLU A 216 -23.12 20.96 3.82
N GLU A 217 -23.73 20.35 2.82
CA GLU A 217 -23.66 18.91 2.61
C GLU A 217 -22.44 18.57 1.74
N VAL A 218 -21.62 17.63 2.19
CA VAL A 218 -20.51 17.06 1.43
C VAL A 218 -20.95 15.70 0.87
N ILE A 219 -20.75 15.49 -0.41
CA ILE A 219 -21.16 14.27 -1.10
C ILE A 219 -19.90 13.53 -1.56
N ALA A 220 -19.68 12.34 -1.02
CA ALA A 220 -18.69 11.41 -1.53
C ALA A 220 -19.37 10.45 -2.52
N ILE A 221 -18.96 10.50 -3.78
CA ILE A 221 -19.46 9.64 -4.85
C ILE A 221 -18.37 8.61 -5.13
N CYS A 222 -18.68 7.33 -4.92
CA CYS A 222 -17.73 6.23 -5.03
C CYS A 222 -18.25 5.24 -6.07
N THR A 223 -17.93 5.47 -7.33
CA THR A 223 -18.40 4.65 -8.46
C THR A 223 -17.48 3.45 -8.64
N PRO A 224 -18.01 2.21 -8.60
CA PRO A 224 -17.23 1.03 -8.93
C PRO A 224 -16.68 1.11 -10.35
N GLN A 225 -15.47 0.64 -10.56
CA GLN A 225 -14.87 0.48 -11.89
C GLN A 225 -15.31 -0.83 -12.56
N ASP A 226 -15.74 -1.81 -11.75
CA ASP A 226 -16.29 -3.07 -12.22
C ASP A 226 -17.83 -3.01 -12.28
N ASN A 227 -18.41 -3.37 -13.42
CA ASN A 227 -19.87 -3.42 -13.63
C ASN A 227 -20.59 -4.49 -12.78
N ASN A 228 -19.87 -5.41 -12.17
CA ASN A 228 -20.41 -6.49 -11.36
C ASN A 228 -20.46 -6.17 -9.85
N ALA A 229 -19.87 -5.06 -9.43
CA ALA A 229 -19.81 -4.71 -8.02
C ALA A 229 -21.20 -4.23 -7.53
N ARG A 230 -21.90 -5.11 -6.82
CA ARG A 230 -23.14 -4.77 -6.11
C ARG A 230 -22.83 -4.50 -4.66
N TYR A 231 -22.85 -3.23 -4.26
CA TYR A 231 -22.67 -2.82 -2.89
C TYR A 231 -23.98 -2.88 -2.16
N ASN A 232 -24.00 -3.58 -1.03
CA ASN A 232 -25.24 -3.77 -0.29
C ASN A 232 -25.39 -2.77 0.86
N THR A 233 -24.27 -2.29 1.42
CA THR A 233 -24.30 -1.35 2.55
C THR A 233 -23.08 -0.43 2.56
N TRP A 234 -23.30 0.71 3.17
CA TRP A 234 -22.26 1.65 3.54
C TRP A 234 -22.03 1.64 5.04
N ARG A 235 -20.80 1.74 5.44
CA ARG A 235 -20.40 2.03 6.81
C ARG A 235 -19.55 3.27 6.81
N ILE A 236 -19.84 4.20 7.71
CA ILE A 236 -19.14 5.48 7.81
C ILE A 236 -18.45 5.53 9.16
N PHE A 237 -17.17 5.80 9.14
CA PHE A 237 -16.36 5.99 10.33
C PHE A 237 -16.11 7.48 10.49
N ALA A 238 -16.79 8.08 11.46
CA ALA A 238 -16.79 9.52 11.68
C ALA A 238 -17.02 9.85 13.16
N ASP A 239 -16.81 11.11 13.52
CA ASP A 239 -17.23 11.64 14.81
C ASP A 239 -18.75 11.56 14.96
N SER A 240 -19.23 11.42 16.19
CA SER A 240 -20.67 11.29 16.49
C SER A 240 -21.53 12.49 16.08
N SER A 241 -20.92 13.62 15.86
CA SER A 241 -21.55 14.87 15.37
C SER A 241 -21.68 14.94 13.85
N VAL A 242 -21.13 13.97 13.13
CA VAL A 242 -21.29 13.84 11.68
C VAL A 242 -22.53 12.98 11.40
N HIS A 243 -23.46 13.53 10.64
CA HIS A 243 -24.66 12.84 10.17
C HIS A 243 -24.46 12.39 8.73
N TYR A 244 -25.02 11.25 8.39
CA TYR A 244 -24.91 10.75 7.01
C TYR A 244 -26.20 10.09 6.54
N ARG A 245 -26.38 10.12 5.22
CA ARG A 245 -27.36 9.31 4.48
C ARG A 245 -26.68 8.75 3.23
N THR A 246 -27.21 7.66 2.71
CA THR A 246 -26.62 6.99 1.54
C THR A 246 -27.66 6.81 0.44
N SER A 247 -27.25 6.89 -0.80
CA SER A 247 -28.09 6.62 -1.97
C SER A 247 -27.21 6.10 -3.11
N GLY A 248 -27.39 4.84 -3.47
CA GLY A 248 -26.53 4.18 -4.48
C GLY A 248 -25.04 4.32 -4.13
N ASP A 249 -24.28 4.86 -5.05
CA ASP A 249 -22.82 5.09 -4.92
C ASP A 249 -22.46 6.35 -4.14
N SER A 250 -23.43 7.04 -3.55
CA SER A 250 -23.24 8.32 -2.92
C SER A 250 -23.45 8.27 -1.42
N VAL A 251 -22.53 8.88 -0.69
CA VAL A 251 -22.62 9.14 0.76
C VAL A 251 -22.71 10.64 0.94
N TYR A 252 -23.79 11.08 1.58
CA TYR A 252 -24.06 12.47 1.89
C TYR A 252 -23.74 12.72 3.35
N LEU A 253 -22.86 13.66 3.61
CA LEU A 253 -22.30 13.95 4.92
C LEU A 253 -22.66 15.38 5.33
N SER A 254 -23.09 15.56 6.57
CA SER A 254 -23.41 16.87 7.13
C SER A 254 -23.04 16.93 8.62
N GLY A 255 -23.05 18.12 9.20
CA GLY A 255 -22.66 18.34 10.60
C GLY A 255 -21.22 18.85 10.72
N LYS A 256 -20.68 18.76 11.94
CA LYS A 256 -19.32 19.24 12.24
C LYS A 256 -18.50 18.12 12.87
N GLY A 257 -17.37 17.77 12.24
CA GLY A 257 -16.51 16.71 12.76
C GLY A 257 -15.60 16.13 11.68
N SER A 258 -14.90 15.07 12.02
CA SER A 258 -13.99 14.37 11.12
C SER A 258 -14.66 13.10 10.59
N VAL A 259 -14.41 12.81 9.32
CA VAL A 259 -14.71 11.52 8.69
C VAL A 259 -13.39 10.77 8.51
N TYR A 260 -13.31 9.59 9.09
CA TYR A 260 -12.08 8.79 9.08
C TYR A 260 -12.03 7.85 7.89
N ALA A 261 -13.15 7.28 7.51
CA ALA A 261 -13.28 6.36 6.40
C ALA A 261 -14.73 6.15 5.96
N LEU A 262 -14.85 5.67 4.75
CA LEU A 262 -16.04 5.03 4.22
C LEU A 262 -15.75 3.53 4.03
N SER A 263 -16.76 2.69 4.08
CA SER A 263 -16.60 1.29 3.69
C SER A 263 -17.78 0.85 2.84
N GLN A 264 -17.48 0.31 1.67
CA GLN A 264 -18.46 -0.40 0.83
C GLN A 264 -18.36 -1.88 1.16
N GLU A 265 -19.40 -2.46 1.70
CA GLU A 265 -19.34 -3.82 2.20
C GLU A 265 -20.69 -4.54 2.18
N SER A 266 -20.67 -5.86 2.04
CA SER A 266 -21.83 -6.72 2.26
C SER A 266 -22.09 -6.96 3.76
N LYS A 267 -23.25 -7.49 4.07
CA LYS A 267 -23.62 -7.84 5.47
C LYS A 267 -22.87 -9.08 5.97
N THR A 268 -22.59 -10.03 5.08
CA THR A 268 -21.88 -11.28 5.33
C THR A 268 -20.86 -11.51 4.21
N GLY A 269 -20.02 -12.53 4.32
CA GLY A 269 -18.98 -12.85 3.35
C GLY A 269 -17.67 -12.13 3.63
N VAL A 270 -16.76 -12.21 2.69
CA VAL A 270 -15.41 -11.68 2.83
C VAL A 270 -15.34 -10.21 2.41
N ILE A 271 -14.73 -9.40 3.26
CA ILE A 271 -14.37 -8.01 2.98
C ILE A 271 -12.84 -7.91 3.02
N VAL A 272 -12.25 -7.38 1.96
CA VAL A 272 -10.79 -7.18 1.89
C VAL A 272 -10.49 -5.70 1.71
N ASP A 273 -9.80 -5.14 2.68
CA ASP A 273 -9.44 -3.73 2.72
C ASP A 273 -8.04 -3.52 2.14
N ASN A 274 -7.90 -2.56 1.24
CA ASN A 274 -6.60 -2.12 0.74
C ASN A 274 -6.14 -0.88 1.52
N ILE A 275 -5.01 -0.99 2.23
CA ILE A 275 -4.51 0.06 3.11
C ILE A 275 -3.06 0.40 2.72
N PRO A 276 -2.85 1.12 1.62
CA PRO A 276 -1.53 1.49 1.14
C PRO A 276 -0.93 2.61 1.98
N MET A 277 0.34 2.48 2.29
CA MET A 277 1.15 3.44 3.03
C MET A 277 2.45 3.71 2.26
N ARG A 278 2.39 4.56 1.22
CA ARG A 278 3.54 4.87 0.35
C ARG A 278 4.77 5.27 1.16
N GLY A 279 5.92 4.67 0.84
CA GLY A 279 7.19 4.95 1.51
C GLY A 279 7.30 4.44 2.94
N CYS A 280 6.27 3.77 3.47
CA CYS A 280 6.27 3.26 4.85
C CYS A 280 7.18 2.03 4.99
N LEU A 281 7.92 1.98 6.10
CA LEU A 281 8.73 0.81 6.48
C LEU A 281 7.91 -0.26 7.21
N GLY A 282 6.63 -0.02 7.49
CA GLY A 282 5.78 -0.91 8.29
C GLY A 282 5.94 -0.79 9.81
N THR A 283 6.63 0.24 10.30
CA THR A 283 6.93 0.44 11.73
C THR A 283 6.02 1.49 12.39
N VAL A 284 4.73 1.46 12.09
CA VAL A 284 3.77 2.48 12.54
C VAL A 284 2.79 1.98 13.61
N PHE A 285 2.54 0.68 13.69
CA PHE A 285 1.45 0.12 14.51
C PHE A 285 1.67 0.32 16.01
N THR A 286 2.88 0.17 16.50
CA THR A 286 3.24 0.40 17.93
C THR A 286 3.03 1.85 18.39
N LYS A 287 2.78 2.78 17.48
CA LYS A 287 2.48 4.19 17.79
C LYS A 287 1.00 4.45 18.06
N ILE A 288 0.15 3.45 17.85
CA ILE A 288 -1.30 3.54 18.03
C ILE A 288 -1.64 3.11 19.44
N ASP A 289 -2.71 3.65 19.99
CA ASP A 289 -3.25 3.17 21.23
C ASP A 289 -3.77 1.73 21.08
N ARG A 290 -3.29 0.82 21.93
CA ARG A 290 -3.60 -0.59 21.87
C ARG A 290 -5.08 -0.87 22.06
N GLN A 291 -5.73 -0.18 22.99
CA GLN A 291 -7.13 -0.42 23.32
C GLN A 291 -8.02 -0.01 22.13
N GLN A 292 -7.70 1.13 21.51
CA GLN A 292 -8.43 1.61 20.34
C GLN A 292 -8.28 0.64 19.16
N LEU A 293 -7.06 0.18 18.88
CA LEU A 293 -6.79 -0.73 17.78
C LEU A 293 -7.45 -2.10 18.01
N SER A 294 -7.36 -2.63 19.24
CA SER A 294 -8.02 -3.90 19.61
C SER A 294 -9.53 -3.83 19.51
N SER A 295 -10.14 -2.73 19.98
CA SER A 295 -11.59 -2.52 19.85
C SER A 295 -12.01 -2.48 18.40
N PHE A 296 -11.26 -1.75 17.57
CA PHE A 296 -11.52 -1.67 16.15
C PHE A 296 -11.46 -3.05 15.49
N TYR A 297 -10.39 -3.81 15.68
CA TYR A 297 -10.24 -5.14 15.07
C TYR A 297 -11.36 -6.10 15.47
N ARG A 298 -11.74 -6.09 16.74
CA ARG A 298 -12.85 -6.90 17.25
C ARG A 298 -14.19 -6.47 16.65
N GLU A 299 -14.50 -5.17 16.64
CA GLU A 299 -15.75 -4.63 16.10
C GLU A 299 -15.92 -4.86 14.60
N GLN A 300 -14.80 -4.91 13.88
CA GLN A 300 -14.76 -5.19 12.45
C GLN A 300 -14.69 -6.68 12.11
N ASN A 301 -14.57 -7.54 13.12
CA ASN A 301 -14.35 -8.99 12.95
C ASN A 301 -13.15 -9.26 12.03
N VAL A 302 -12.01 -8.64 12.33
CA VAL A 302 -10.76 -8.84 11.58
C VAL A 302 -10.23 -10.24 11.87
N THR A 303 -10.06 -11.05 10.82
CA THR A 303 -9.64 -12.45 10.92
C THR A 303 -8.29 -12.72 10.25
N LEU A 304 -7.89 -11.84 9.32
CA LEU A 304 -6.57 -11.87 8.70
C LEU A 304 -5.99 -10.47 8.57
N ILE A 305 -4.74 -10.33 8.97
CA ILE A 305 -3.93 -9.12 8.74
C ILE A 305 -2.79 -9.50 7.80
N ILE A 306 -2.77 -8.91 6.61
CA ILE A 306 -1.67 -9.03 5.66
C ILE A 306 -0.77 -7.81 5.83
N MET A 307 0.54 -8.06 6.01
CA MET A 307 1.58 -7.03 6.07
C MET A 307 2.52 -7.19 4.89
N GLN A 308 2.62 -6.18 4.02
CA GLN A 308 3.51 -6.20 2.86
C GLN A 308 4.47 -5.01 2.93
N PHE A 309 5.63 -5.23 3.54
CA PHE A 309 6.64 -4.21 3.80
C PHE A 309 8.06 -4.75 3.64
N GLY A 310 9.03 -3.82 3.68
CA GLY A 310 10.45 -4.14 3.64
C GLY A 310 11.17 -3.55 2.43
N GLY A 311 10.49 -3.43 1.29
CA GLY A 311 11.07 -2.88 0.06
C GLY A 311 11.68 -1.49 0.26
N ASN A 312 10.95 -0.58 0.92
CA ASN A 312 11.42 0.79 1.13
C ASN A 312 12.69 0.93 2.01
N ALA A 313 13.06 -0.13 2.73
CA ALA A 313 14.29 -0.11 3.51
C ALA A 313 15.56 -0.38 2.67
N ILE A 314 15.41 -1.04 1.54
CA ILE A 314 16.51 -1.60 0.76
C ILE A 314 17.37 -0.54 0.07
N PRO A 315 16.81 0.47 -0.65
CA PRO A 315 17.60 1.42 -1.44
C PRO A 315 18.65 2.19 -0.63
N PHE A 316 18.41 2.38 0.65
CA PHE A 316 19.25 3.20 1.52
C PHE A 316 20.18 2.38 2.42
N ASN A 317 20.12 1.04 2.37
CA ASN A 317 20.81 0.18 3.31
C ASN A 317 21.55 -0.95 2.62
N ARG A 318 22.88 -0.86 2.66
CA ARG A 318 23.78 -1.92 2.16
C ARG A 318 24.44 -2.72 3.29
N ASN A 319 24.11 -2.43 4.53
CA ASN A 319 24.73 -3.06 5.69
C ASN A 319 23.80 -4.12 6.31
N PRO A 320 24.24 -5.39 6.45
CA PRO A 320 23.47 -6.46 7.07
C PRO A 320 22.96 -6.15 8.48
N SER A 321 23.73 -5.43 9.30
CA SER A 321 23.32 -5.08 10.68
C SER A 321 22.12 -4.11 10.67
N THR A 322 22.08 -3.17 9.72
CA THR A 322 20.95 -2.25 9.55
C THR A 322 19.70 -3.01 9.12
N ILE A 323 19.82 -3.92 8.15
CA ILE A 323 18.70 -4.77 7.72
C ILE A 323 18.18 -5.62 8.89
N SER A 324 19.07 -6.21 9.68
CA SER A 324 18.69 -6.97 10.89
C SER A 324 17.92 -6.11 11.90
N SER A 325 18.33 -4.86 12.09
CA SER A 325 17.64 -3.91 12.99
C SER A 325 16.25 -3.54 12.46
N ILE A 326 16.10 -3.37 11.14
CA ILE A 326 14.82 -3.11 10.51
C ILE A 326 13.86 -4.29 10.69
N VAL A 327 14.35 -5.52 10.45
CA VAL A 327 13.53 -6.74 10.66
C VAL A 327 13.15 -6.91 12.13
N LYS A 328 14.04 -6.53 13.08
CA LYS A 328 13.68 -6.48 14.50
C LYS A 328 12.54 -5.49 14.76
N GLY A 329 12.58 -4.30 14.18
CA GLY A 329 11.49 -3.33 14.28
C GLY A 329 10.17 -3.86 13.69
N LEU A 330 10.21 -4.58 12.56
CA LEU A 330 9.03 -5.22 11.98
C LEU A 330 8.48 -6.34 12.88
N ARG A 331 9.36 -7.12 13.53
CA ARG A 331 8.97 -8.12 14.54
C ARG A 331 8.18 -7.49 15.70
N GLU A 332 8.61 -6.33 16.17
CA GLU A 332 7.89 -5.60 17.22
C GLU A 332 6.48 -5.20 16.77
N GLN A 333 6.30 -4.83 15.49
CA GLN A 333 4.99 -4.53 14.93
C GLN A 333 4.10 -5.79 14.86
N VAL A 334 4.65 -6.91 14.40
CA VAL A 334 3.94 -8.19 14.35
C VAL A 334 3.44 -8.57 15.75
N ARG A 335 4.30 -8.57 16.76
CA ARG A 335 3.93 -8.86 18.16
C ARG A 335 2.86 -7.91 18.69
N TYR A 336 2.96 -6.65 18.32
CA TYR A 336 1.97 -5.65 18.69
C TYR A 336 0.61 -5.96 18.07
N LEU A 337 0.55 -6.26 16.79
CA LEU A 337 -0.68 -6.64 16.09
C LEU A 337 -1.28 -7.94 16.64
N GLN A 338 -0.47 -8.97 16.91
CA GLN A 338 -0.92 -10.19 17.59
C GLN A 338 -1.55 -9.88 18.95
N SER A 339 -0.97 -8.92 19.69
CA SER A 339 -1.53 -8.51 20.98
C SER A 339 -2.83 -7.69 20.86
N CYS A 340 -3.07 -7.04 19.72
CA CYS A 340 -4.28 -6.28 19.45
C CYS A 340 -5.41 -7.14 18.86
N ALA A 341 -5.05 -8.19 18.12
CA ALA A 341 -5.99 -9.09 17.44
C ALA A 341 -5.56 -10.56 17.63
N PRO A 342 -5.64 -11.12 18.85
CA PRO A 342 -5.12 -12.46 19.16
C PRO A 342 -5.82 -13.59 18.39
N GLU A 343 -7.04 -13.36 17.92
CA GLU A 343 -7.82 -14.33 17.15
C GLU A 343 -7.55 -14.26 15.64
N ALA A 344 -6.91 -13.17 15.16
CA ALA A 344 -6.61 -12.99 13.76
C ALA A 344 -5.29 -13.69 13.37
N SER A 345 -5.28 -14.34 12.23
CA SER A 345 -4.04 -14.78 11.60
C SER A 345 -3.26 -13.58 11.03
N ILE A 346 -1.94 -13.71 10.94
CA ILE A 346 -1.09 -12.73 10.25
C ILE A 346 -0.37 -13.42 9.10
N LEU A 347 -0.39 -12.78 7.93
CA LEU A 347 0.43 -13.11 6.77
C LEU A 347 1.42 -11.98 6.50
N PHE A 348 2.70 -12.28 6.47
CA PHE A 348 3.71 -11.32 6.02
C PHE A 348 4.13 -11.64 4.58
N ILE A 349 3.97 -10.67 3.67
CA ILE A 349 4.47 -10.77 2.30
C ILE A 349 5.80 -10.02 2.26
N GLY A 350 6.86 -10.74 1.92
CA GLY A 350 8.20 -10.19 1.77
C GLY A 350 8.32 -9.27 0.55
N PRO A 351 9.42 -8.49 0.45
CA PRO A 351 9.65 -7.59 -0.67
C PRO A 351 9.75 -8.35 -1.99
N SER A 352 9.39 -7.66 -3.09
CA SER A 352 9.71 -8.10 -4.45
C SER A 352 11.21 -8.05 -4.71
N ASP A 353 11.68 -8.68 -5.79
CA ASP A 353 12.96 -8.27 -6.39
C ASP A 353 12.87 -6.80 -6.83
N MET A 354 13.98 -6.09 -6.78
CA MET A 354 14.11 -4.70 -7.22
C MET A 354 15.48 -4.48 -7.80
N LEU A 355 15.60 -3.60 -8.79
CA LEU A 355 16.85 -3.31 -9.49
C LEU A 355 17.50 -2.02 -9.00
N THR A 356 18.83 -2.04 -8.99
CA THR A 356 19.70 -0.87 -8.84
C THR A 356 20.76 -0.88 -9.91
N GLN A 357 21.42 0.24 -10.16
CA GLN A 357 22.57 0.30 -11.05
C GLN A 357 23.86 0.20 -10.27
N GLU A 358 24.75 -0.70 -10.69
CA GLU A 358 26.12 -0.82 -10.21
C GLU A 358 27.06 -0.98 -11.39
N ASN A 359 28.07 -0.11 -11.51
CA ASN A 359 29.02 -0.08 -12.63
C ASN A 359 28.38 -0.03 -14.04
N GLY A 360 27.17 0.59 -14.13
CA GLY A 360 26.41 0.69 -15.39
C GLY A 360 25.54 -0.52 -15.72
N GLU A 361 25.54 -1.55 -14.89
CA GLU A 361 24.70 -2.73 -15.03
C GLU A 361 23.53 -2.70 -14.06
N TRP A 362 22.37 -3.22 -14.50
CA TRP A 362 21.21 -3.41 -13.64
C TRP A 362 21.32 -4.72 -12.88
N ILE A 363 21.36 -4.63 -11.56
CA ILE A 363 21.46 -5.78 -10.66
C ILE A 363 20.33 -5.74 -9.61
N THR A 364 20.00 -6.89 -9.04
CA THR A 364 19.16 -6.94 -7.82
C THR A 364 19.83 -6.14 -6.70
N TYR A 365 19.07 -5.37 -5.95
CA TYR A 365 19.58 -4.75 -4.73
C TYR A 365 20.19 -5.79 -3.78
N PRO A 366 21.47 -5.65 -3.38
CA PRO A 366 22.23 -6.72 -2.70
C PRO A 366 21.59 -7.24 -1.40
N MET A 367 20.82 -6.40 -0.72
CA MET A 367 20.24 -6.75 0.59
C MET A 367 18.88 -7.43 0.49
N ILE A 368 18.22 -7.51 -0.67
CA ILE A 368 16.90 -8.16 -0.81
C ILE A 368 16.93 -9.63 -0.42
N PRO A 369 17.85 -10.46 -0.95
CA PRO A 369 17.90 -11.87 -0.58
C PRO A 369 18.15 -12.09 0.93
N TYR A 370 18.93 -11.20 1.55
CA TYR A 370 19.20 -11.26 2.98
C TYR A 370 17.98 -10.88 3.80
N MET A 371 17.28 -9.81 3.42
CA MET A 371 16.05 -9.37 4.07
C MET A 371 14.94 -10.43 3.97
N ASP A 372 14.75 -11.02 2.79
CA ASP A 372 13.77 -12.10 2.59
C ASP A 372 14.00 -13.28 3.56
N ARG A 373 15.25 -13.73 3.68
CA ARG A 373 15.62 -14.80 4.63
C ARG A 373 15.35 -14.41 6.09
N LEU A 374 15.68 -13.17 6.48
CA LEU A 374 15.44 -12.69 7.85
C LEU A 374 13.96 -12.56 8.16
N LEU A 375 13.16 -12.05 7.22
CA LEU A 375 11.70 -11.94 7.36
C LEU A 375 11.06 -13.32 7.47
N ARG A 376 11.48 -14.28 6.63
CA ARG A 376 11.02 -15.67 6.72
C ARG A 376 11.34 -16.28 8.09
N LYS A 377 12.58 -16.10 8.56
CA LYS A 377 12.98 -16.56 9.90
C LYS A 377 12.12 -15.93 10.99
N MET A 378 11.94 -14.62 10.93
CA MET A 378 11.10 -13.86 11.87
C MET A 378 9.66 -14.41 11.88
N ALA A 379 9.08 -14.66 10.71
CA ALA A 379 7.71 -15.17 10.59
C ALA A 379 7.56 -16.56 11.26
N MET A 380 8.50 -17.46 11.04
CA MET A 380 8.51 -18.77 11.69
C MET A 380 8.62 -18.67 13.22
N GLU A 381 9.50 -17.80 13.72
CA GLU A 381 9.69 -17.57 15.16
C GLU A 381 8.48 -16.91 15.84
N GLU A 382 7.72 -16.09 15.11
CA GLU A 382 6.51 -15.42 15.62
C GLU A 382 5.21 -16.20 15.32
N ASN A 383 5.28 -17.40 14.72
CA ASN A 383 4.15 -18.22 14.32
C ASN A 383 3.15 -17.47 13.42
N ILE A 384 3.66 -16.82 12.39
CA ILE A 384 2.88 -16.16 11.34
C ILE A 384 3.20 -16.73 9.96
N ALA A 385 2.25 -16.62 9.05
CA ALA A 385 2.45 -17.06 7.67
C ALA A 385 3.41 -16.11 6.91
N TYR A 386 4.18 -16.67 5.98
CA TYR A 386 5.13 -15.92 5.16
C TYR A 386 5.06 -16.30 3.70
N PHE A 387 4.77 -15.32 2.85
CA PHE A 387 4.87 -15.46 1.39
C PHE A 387 6.08 -14.69 0.89
N SER A 388 7.07 -15.38 0.31
CA SER A 388 8.23 -14.75 -0.32
C SER A 388 7.90 -14.31 -1.73
N LEU A 389 7.59 -13.04 -1.92
CA LEU A 389 7.36 -12.47 -3.24
C LEU A 389 8.64 -12.50 -4.08
N PHE A 390 9.81 -12.27 -3.45
CA PHE A 390 11.11 -12.41 -4.09
C PHE A 390 11.32 -13.80 -4.71
N ASN A 391 11.07 -14.87 -3.96
CA ASN A 391 11.23 -16.24 -4.46
C ASN A 391 10.16 -16.59 -5.51
N TYR A 392 8.91 -16.13 -5.32
CA TYR A 392 7.86 -16.31 -6.32
C TYR A 392 8.22 -15.70 -7.67
N MET A 393 8.84 -14.53 -7.67
CA MET A 393 9.31 -13.88 -8.91
C MET A 393 10.45 -14.62 -9.60
N GLY A 394 11.15 -15.50 -8.89
CA GLY A 394 12.30 -16.27 -9.38
C GLY A 394 13.65 -15.80 -8.83
N GLY A 395 13.66 -15.12 -7.68
CA GLY A 395 14.88 -14.70 -6.98
C GLY A 395 15.62 -13.52 -7.64
N ALA A 396 16.92 -13.43 -7.39
CA ALA A 396 17.76 -12.36 -7.93
C ALA A 396 17.69 -12.30 -9.47
N GLY A 397 17.61 -11.07 -10.00
CA GLY A 397 17.48 -10.80 -11.44
C GLY A 397 16.08 -11.03 -11.99
N SER A 398 15.13 -11.44 -11.17
CA SER A 398 13.75 -11.67 -11.64
C SER A 398 13.05 -10.37 -12.06
N MET A 399 13.32 -9.26 -11.41
CA MET A 399 12.72 -7.98 -11.77
C MET A 399 13.14 -7.53 -13.19
N ALA A 400 14.36 -7.82 -13.63
CA ALA A 400 14.80 -7.55 -15.00
C ALA A 400 13.93 -8.36 -16.00
N ARG A 401 13.72 -9.66 -15.73
CA ARG A 401 12.87 -10.51 -16.56
C ARG A 401 11.40 -10.05 -16.54
N TRP A 402 10.92 -9.62 -15.39
CA TRP A 402 9.54 -9.09 -15.28
C TRP A 402 9.39 -7.81 -16.09
N LYS A 403 10.39 -6.91 -16.06
CA LYS A 403 10.41 -5.70 -16.87
C LYS A 403 10.43 -6.02 -18.38
N GLU A 404 11.25 -6.96 -18.82
CA GLU A 404 11.31 -7.42 -20.21
C GLU A 404 9.98 -8.00 -20.71
N ASN A 405 9.20 -8.61 -19.80
CA ASN A 405 7.90 -9.20 -20.10
C ASN A 405 6.71 -8.25 -19.84
N GLY A 406 6.95 -6.94 -19.63
CA GLY A 406 5.88 -5.97 -19.39
C GLY A 406 5.15 -6.13 -18.05
N LEU A 407 5.77 -6.82 -17.07
CA LEU A 407 5.20 -7.04 -15.75
C LEU A 407 5.70 -6.02 -14.71
N ALA A 408 6.77 -5.29 -15.01
CA ALA A 408 7.35 -4.29 -14.11
C ALA A 408 7.66 -2.99 -14.85
N GLY A 409 7.57 -1.88 -14.12
CA GLY A 409 7.80 -0.53 -14.62
C GLY A 409 9.26 -0.27 -14.99
N SER A 410 9.49 0.84 -15.68
CA SER A 410 10.82 1.27 -16.12
C SER A 410 11.77 1.54 -14.96
N ASP A 411 11.24 1.85 -13.78
CA ASP A 411 12.02 2.10 -12.56
C ASP A 411 12.68 0.84 -11.98
N GLY A 412 12.25 -0.37 -12.42
CA GLY A 412 12.75 -1.63 -11.90
C GLY A 412 12.38 -1.90 -10.43
N ILE A 413 11.34 -1.26 -9.93
CA ILE A 413 10.87 -1.35 -8.54
C ILE A 413 9.37 -1.71 -8.48
N HIS A 414 8.53 -0.95 -9.18
CA HIS A 414 7.09 -1.11 -9.13
C HIS A 414 6.57 -2.03 -10.23
N PHE A 415 5.50 -2.75 -9.92
CA PHE A 415 4.83 -3.60 -10.90
C PHE A 415 3.93 -2.78 -11.83
N MET A 416 3.91 -3.16 -13.10
CA MET A 416 2.82 -2.81 -14.01
C MET A 416 1.52 -3.52 -13.56
N ARG A 417 0.39 -3.14 -14.16
CA ARG A 417 -0.91 -3.75 -13.86
C ARG A 417 -0.92 -5.27 -13.99
N SER A 418 -0.35 -5.77 -15.08
CA SER A 418 -0.19 -7.21 -15.36
C SER A 418 0.64 -7.92 -14.30
N GLY A 419 1.77 -7.33 -13.88
CA GLY A 419 2.62 -7.88 -12.84
C GLY A 419 1.98 -7.86 -11.46
N ALA A 420 1.31 -6.77 -11.11
CA ALA A 420 0.57 -6.68 -9.85
C ALA A 420 -0.59 -7.69 -9.78
N ARG A 421 -1.31 -7.88 -10.89
CA ARG A 421 -2.33 -8.93 -11.02
C ARG A 421 -1.72 -10.32 -10.84
N LYS A 422 -0.61 -10.61 -11.50
CA LYS A 422 0.11 -11.89 -11.37
C LYS A 422 0.55 -12.14 -9.93
N ALA A 423 1.14 -11.15 -9.27
CA ALA A 423 1.57 -11.25 -7.88
C ALA A 423 0.38 -11.43 -6.91
N GLY A 424 -0.70 -10.65 -7.08
CA GLY A 424 -1.91 -10.77 -6.26
C GLY A 424 -2.59 -12.13 -6.40
N ASN A 425 -2.70 -12.64 -7.63
CA ASN A 425 -3.22 -13.98 -7.90
C ASN A 425 -2.36 -15.07 -7.23
N ALA A 426 -1.04 -14.94 -7.28
CA ALA A 426 -0.16 -15.90 -6.63
C ALA A 426 -0.34 -15.92 -5.11
N VAL A 427 -0.49 -14.76 -4.49
CA VAL A 427 -0.74 -14.67 -3.04
C VAL A 427 -2.04 -15.36 -2.67
N VAL A 428 -3.14 -15.05 -3.36
CA VAL A 428 -4.45 -15.65 -3.03
C VAL A 428 -4.49 -17.13 -3.35
N GLN A 429 -3.89 -17.57 -4.45
CA GLN A 429 -3.78 -18.98 -4.77
C GLN A 429 -3.02 -19.74 -3.66
N TRP A 430 -1.88 -19.20 -3.21
CA TRP A 430 -1.09 -19.79 -2.12
C TRP A 430 -1.90 -19.87 -0.80
N ILE A 431 -2.73 -18.85 -0.49
CA ILE A 431 -3.64 -18.90 0.66
C ILE A 431 -4.67 -20.02 0.49
N LEU A 432 -5.31 -20.12 -0.67
CA LEU A 432 -6.38 -21.11 -0.94
C LEU A 432 -5.85 -22.56 -0.97
N GLU A 433 -4.66 -22.78 -1.51
CA GLU A 433 -3.99 -24.09 -1.46
C GLU A 433 -3.72 -24.52 0.00
N GLY A 434 -3.35 -23.58 0.89
CA GLY A 434 -3.16 -23.86 2.30
C GLY A 434 -4.46 -24.24 3.02
N GLU A 435 -5.58 -23.63 2.64
CA GLU A 435 -6.90 -24.01 3.16
C GLU A 435 -7.30 -25.44 2.74
N GLU A 436 -7.02 -25.80 1.48
CA GLU A 436 -7.31 -27.15 0.97
C GLU A 436 -6.45 -28.22 1.66
N MET A 437 -5.25 -27.89 2.12
CA MET A 437 -4.37 -28.81 2.87
C MET A 437 -4.83 -28.99 4.34
N GLU A 438 -5.48 -27.98 4.93
CA GLU A 438 -5.96 -28.04 6.32
C GLU A 438 -7.31 -28.79 6.45
N ARG A 439 -8.09 -28.87 5.37
CA ARG A 439 -9.34 -29.66 5.26
C ARG A 439 -9.07 -31.13 5.08
#